data_4dca9bb2dd48f57ccc2efa56893b7a06
#
_entry.id   4dca9bb2dd48f57ccc2efa56893b7a06
#
_cell.length_a   1.000
_cell.length_b   1.000
_cell.length_c   1.000
_cell.angle_alpha   90.00
_cell.angle_beta   90.00
_cell.angle_gamma   90.00
#
_symmetry.space_group_name_H-M   'P 1'
#
loop_
_entity.id
_entity.type
_entity.pdbx_description
1 polymer ?
#
loop_
_entity_poly.entity_id
_entity_poly.type
_entity_poly.pdbx_seq_one_letter_code
_entity_poly.pdbx_strand_id
1 'polypeptide(L)'
;MKKIILFGDSIFNGFRNGQDTDLVTNLFQKGLKDYAQVENISKSGATTVEALDYLHLIPQKSDLVVVEYGNNDAATGWGIRPERYEQNLNEILTKIGKAIVIGLCYPDPTNSEINQFYGDKRLDLFNDVAKKVAAKHSVQFVDILPAFRKLTDISTYYQKDGQHLTNKGNEFLVNQILPAIKKELD
;
A
#
# COMPACT_ATOMS: atom_id res chain seq x y z
N MET A 1 -9.78 -14.95 -17.17
CA MET A 1 -9.32 -14.75 -15.79
C MET A 1 -9.23 -13.25 -15.58
N LYS A 2 -9.71 -12.74 -14.44
CA LYS A 2 -9.65 -11.31 -14.12
C LYS A 2 -8.19 -10.86 -13.93
N LYS A 3 -7.90 -9.60 -14.18
CA LYS A 3 -6.55 -9.02 -14.06
C LYS A 3 -6.52 -7.96 -12.96
N ILE A 4 -5.65 -8.17 -11.98
CA ILE A 4 -5.43 -7.27 -10.85
C ILE A 4 -4.07 -6.60 -10.98
N ILE A 5 -4.04 -5.30 -10.76
CA ILE A 5 -2.82 -4.51 -10.74
C ILE A 5 -2.51 -4.08 -9.32
N LEU A 6 -1.32 -4.40 -8.84
CA LEU A 6 -0.76 -3.83 -7.62
C LEU A 6 -0.04 -2.53 -8.01
N PHE A 7 -0.45 -1.43 -7.40
CA PHE A 7 0.06 -0.09 -7.68
C PHE A 7 0.38 0.62 -6.37
N GLY A 8 1.62 0.63 -6.00
CA GLY A 8 2.09 1.10 -4.70
C GLY A 8 3.58 1.40 -4.68
N ASP A 9 4.11 1.47 -3.47
CA ASP A 9 5.51 1.76 -3.21
C ASP A 9 6.35 0.50 -2.90
N SER A 10 7.38 0.62 -2.08
CA SER A 10 8.29 -0.46 -1.71
C SER A 10 7.62 -1.58 -0.89
N ILE A 11 6.53 -1.28 -0.21
CA ILE A 11 5.77 -2.27 0.56
C ILE A 11 5.15 -3.29 -0.42
N PHE A 12 4.47 -2.82 -1.46
CA PHE A 12 3.92 -3.70 -2.50
C PHE A 12 4.98 -4.28 -3.42
N ASN A 13 6.11 -3.58 -3.61
CA ASN A 13 7.22 -4.07 -4.41
C ASN A 13 8.08 -5.13 -3.68
N GLY A 14 7.70 -5.48 -2.43
CA GLY A 14 8.35 -6.52 -1.66
C GLY A 14 9.82 -6.23 -1.41
N PHE A 15 10.18 -4.95 -1.22
CA PHE A 15 11.56 -4.51 -1.03
C PHE A 15 12.21 -5.17 0.18
N ARG A 16 13.37 -5.77 -0.04
CA ARG A 16 14.14 -6.43 1.01
C ARG A 16 15.63 -6.54 0.68
N ASN A 17 16.45 -6.42 1.70
CA ASN A 17 17.90 -6.53 1.55
C ASN A 17 18.46 -5.64 0.41
N GLY A 18 17.90 -4.44 0.26
CA GLY A 18 18.36 -3.47 -0.73
C GLY A 18 17.82 -3.65 -2.16
N GLN A 19 16.86 -4.54 -2.39
CA GLN A 19 16.31 -4.81 -3.73
C GLN A 19 14.82 -5.13 -3.72
N ASP A 20 14.16 -4.86 -4.84
CA ASP A 20 12.79 -5.26 -5.10
C ASP A 20 12.71 -6.77 -5.34
N THR A 21 11.58 -7.39 -4.94
CA THR A 21 11.36 -8.83 -5.11
C THR A 21 9.93 -9.14 -5.51
N ASP A 22 9.71 -10.33 -6.10
CA ASP A 22 8.35 -10.81 -6.44
C ASP A 22 7.58 -11.39 -5.24
N LEU A 23 8.07 -11.24 -4.01
CA LEU A 23 7.48 -11.90 -2.84
C LEU A 23 6.01 -11.53 -2.65
N VAL A 24 5.69 -10.24 -2.64
CA VAL A 24 4.31 -9.74 -2.44
C VAL A 24 3.42 -10.15 -3.61
N THR A 25 3.91 -10.02 -4.84
CA THR A 25 3.21 -10.45 -6.06
C THR A 25 2.85 -11.94 -5.98
N ASN A 26 3.82 -12.79 -5.60
CA ASN A 26 3.63 -14.23 -5.48
C ASN A 26 2.65 -14.60 -4.35
N LEU A 27 2.65 -13.87 -3.22
CA LEU A 27 1.70 -14.07 -2.14
C LEU A 27 0.26 -13.75 -2.59
N PHE A 28 0.05 -12.62 -3.26
CA PHE A 28 -1.25 -12.28 -3.84
C PHE A 28 -1.67 -13.30 -4.91
N GLN A 29 -0.77 -13.67 -5.84
CA GLN A 29 -1.07 -14.65 -6.87
C GLN A 29 -1.48 -16.00 -6.28
N LYS A 30 -0.78 -16.46 -5.22
CA LYS A 30 -1.15 -17.70 -4.49
C LYS A 30 -2.55 -17.60 -3.89
N GLY A 31 -2.88 -16.46 -3.25
CA GLY A 31 -4.19 -16.25 -2.63
C GLY A 31 -5.35 -16.07 -3.61
N LEU A 32 -5.04 -15.68 -4.86
CA LEU A 32 -6.00 -15.36 -5.92
C LEU A 32 -5.94 -16.28 -7.13
N LYS A 33 -5.23 -17.41 -7.05
CA LYS A 33 -4.96 -18.31 -8.18
C LYS A 33 -6.22 -18.73 -8.97
N ASP A 34 -7.36 -18.88 -8.28
CA ASP A 34 -8.62 -19.29 -8.87
C ASP A 34 -9.52 -18.10 -9.29
N TYR A 35 -9.11 -16.87 -8.96
CA TYR A 35 -9.86 -15.64 -9.20
C TYR A 35 -9.25 -14.79 -10.30
N ALA A 36 -7.94 -14.56 -10.22
CA ALA A 36 -7.29 -13.54 -11.03
C ALA A 36 -5.80 -13.81 -11.28
N GLN A 37 -5.29 -13.13 -12.30
CA GLN A 37 -3.87 -12.93 -12.52
C GLN A 37 -3.44 -11.61 -11.88
N VAL A 38 -2.31 -11.63 -11.18
CA VAL A 38 -1.75 -10.45 -10.50
C VAL A 38 -0.55 -9.92 -11.28
N GLU A 39 -0.57 -8.63 -11.58
CA GLU A 39 0.58 -7.90 -12.13
C GLU A 39 0.95 -6.79 -11.14
N ASN A 40 2.23 -6.62 -10.88
CA ASN A 40 2.74 -5.61 -9.95
C ASN A 40 3.56 -4.56 -10.71
N ILE A 41 3.12 -3.31 -10.66
CA ILE A 41 3.78 -2.17 -11.27
C ILE A 41 4.26 -1.16 -10.23
N SER A 42 4.28 -1.55 -8.95
CA SER A 42 4.74 -0.71 -7.83
C SER A 42 6.18 -0.26 -8.01
N LYS A 43 6.54 0.86 -7.38
CA LYS A 43 7.88 1.45 -7.47
C LYS A 43 8.39 1.84 -6.09
N SER A 44 9.48 1.23 -5.67
CA SER A 44 10.11 1.51 -4.38
C SER A 44 10.52 2.98 -4.26
N GLY A 45 10.26 3.57 -3.08
CA GLY A 45 10.52 4.98 -2.78
C GLY A 45 9.50 5.97 -3.33
N ALA A 46 8.52 5.53 -4.12
CA ALA A 46 7.54 6.44 -4.72
C ALA A 46 6.56 6.99 -3.68
N THR A 47 6.28 8.28 -3.81
CA THR A 47 5.12 8.97 -3.22
C THR A 47 3.97 9.01 -4.23
N THR A 48 2.84 9.58 -3.85
CA THR A 48 1.75 9.84 -4.80
C THR A 48 2.14 10.85 -5.90
N VAL A 49 3.23 11.59 -5.76
CA VAL A 49 3.74 12.47 -6.84
C VAL A 49 4.26 11.63 -7.99
N GLU A 50 5.16 10.68 -7.71
CA GLU A 50 5.69 9.75 -8.73
C GLU A 50 4.61 8.79 -9.23
N ALA A 51 3.65 8.42 -8.36
CA ALA A 51 2.52 7.57 -8.77
C ALA A 51 1.72 8.18 -9.94
N LEU A 52 1.54 9.51 -9.98
CA LEU A 52 0.88 10.19 -11.09
C LEU A 52 1.62 10.00 -12.43
N ASP A 53 2.96 9.99 -12.38
CA ASP A 53 3.79 9.75 -13.57
C ASP A 53 3.70 8.28 -14.03
N TYR A 54 3.45 7.35 -13.11
CA TYR A 54 3.37 5.91 -13.41
C TYR A 54 1.97 5.43 -13.82
N LEU A 55 0.95 6.28 -13.82
CA LEU A 55 -0.42 5.90 -14.21
C LEU A 55 -0.50 5.28 -15.60
N HIS A 56 0.38 5.69 -16.52
CA HIS A 56 0.45 5.14 -17.88
C HIS A 56 0.86 3.66 -17.93
N LEU A 57 1.44 3.13 -16.84
CA LEU A 57 1.79 1.71 -16.70
C LEU A 57 0.58 0.83 -16.37
N ILE A 58 -0.54 1.41 -15.91
CA ILE A 58 -1.75 0.66 -15.62
C ILE A 58 -2.39 0.21 -16.92
N PRO A 59 -2.52 -1.12 -17.16
CA PRO A 59 -3.14 -1.61 -18.38
C PRO A 59 -4.61 -1.17 -18.48
N GLN A 60 -5.04 -0.73 -19.65
CA GLN A 60 -6.42 -0.28 -19.90
C GLN A 60 -7.49 -1.34 -19.61
N LYS A 61 -7.14 -2.62 -19.69
CA LYS A 61 -8.03 -3.77 -19.42
C LYS A 61 -7.73 -4.43 -18.08
N SER A 62 -7.49 -3.64 -17.03
CA SER A 62 -7.43 -4.15 -15.66
C SER A 62 -8.84 -4.24 -15.07
N ASP A 63 -9.14 -5.32 -14.35
CA ASP A 63 -10.42 -5.51 -13.67
C ASP A 63 -10.44 -4.84 -12.29
N LEU A 64 -9.27 -4.68 -11.66
CA LEU A 64 -9.11 -4.04 -10.37
C LEU A 64 -7.69 -3.50 -10.19
N VAL A 65 -7.56 -2.30 -9.66
CA VAL A 65 -6.29 -1.71 -9.22
C VAL A 65 -6.26 -1.63 -7.70
N VAL A 66 -5.25 -2.21 -7.07
CA VAL A 66 -5.04 -2.11 -5.62
C VAL A 66 -3.99 -1.04 -5.37
N VAL A 67 -4.42 0.09 -4.83
CA VAL A 67 -3.60 1.31 -4.63
C VAL A 67 -3.06 1.32 -3.22
N GLU A 68 -1.73 1.30 -3.08
CA GLU A 68 -1.03 1.34 -1.80
C GLU A 68 0.04 2.42 -1.84
N TYR A 69 -0.31 3.62 -1.41
CA TYR A 69 0.58 4.77 -1.26
C TYR A 69 0.23 5.52 0.02
N GLY A 70 1.20 6.19 0.58
CA GLY A 70 0.99 7.06 1.74
C GLY A 70 2.11 6.98 2.77
N ASN A 71 2.81 5.86 2.88
CA ASN A 71 3.93 5.75 3.82
C ASN A 71 5.05 6.72 3.45
N ASN A 72 5.52 6.74 2.20
CA ASN A 72 6.51 7.73 1.76
C ASN A 72 5.98 9.15 1.81
N ASP A 73 4.69 9.35 1.46
CA ASP A 73 4.04 10.67 1.54
C ASP A 73 4.01 11.21 2.99
N ALA A 74 3.78 10.33 3.96
CA ALA A 74 3.69 10.70 5.38
C ALA A 74 5.05 10.94 6.05
N ALA A 75 6.17 10.52 5.46
CA ALA A 75 7.48 10.69 6.07
C ALA A 75 7.87 12.18 6.21
N THR A 76 8.37 12.59 7.39
CA THR A 76 8.73 13.99 7.63
C THR A 76 10.00 14.42 6.89
N GLY A 77 10.88 13.47 6.54
CA GLY A 77 12.17 13.75 5.90
C GLY A 77 12.10 13.96 4.39
N TRP A 78 11.21 13.22 3.70
CA TRP A 78 11.11 13.21 2.23
C TRP A 78 9.69 13.23 1.69
N GLY A 79 8.69 13.18 2.56
CA GLY A 79 7.29 13.14 2.18
C GLY A 79 6.74 14.49 1.74
N ILE A 80 5.43 14.54 1.60
CA ILE A 80 4.71 15.71 1.11
C ILE A 80 3.70 16.23 2.14
N ARG A 81 3.04 17.33 1.81
CA ARG A 81 1.97 17.86 2.67
C ARG A 81 0.70 17.04 2.53
N PRO A 82 -0.11 16.91 3.60
CA PRO A 82 -1.37 16.15 3.55
C PRO A 82 -2.33 16.62 2.46
N GLU A 83 -2.40 17.94 2.21
CA GLU A 83 -3.26 18.50 1.17
C GLU A 83 -2.80 18.07 -0.24
N ARG A 84 -1.50 17.96 -0.46
CA ARG A 84 -0.95 17.48 -1.72
C ARG A 84 -1.19 15.99 -1.90
N TYR A 85 -1.06 15.20 -0.82
CA TYR A 85 -1.42 13.78 -0.81
C TYR A 85 -2.91 13.58 -1.17
N GLU A 86 -3.82 14.37 -0.55
CA GLU A 86 -5.25 14.34 -0.86
C GLU A 86 -5.51 14.64 -2.34
N GLN A 87 -4.89 15.68 -2.88
CA GLN A 87 -5.03 16.07 -4.30
C GLN A 87 -4.54 14.96 -5.23
N ASN A 88 -3.35 14.43 -4.99
CA ASN A 88 -2.74 13.40 -5.81
C ASN A 88 -3.57 12.12 -5.81
N LEU A 89 -4.01 11.65 -4.62
CA LEU A 89 -4.82 10.45 -4.50
C LEU A 89 -6.18 10.61 -5.17
N ASN A 90 -6.83 11.79 -5.06
CA ASN A 90 -8.04 12.11 -5.82
C ASN A 90 -7.79 12.03 -7.33
N GLU A 91 -6.68 12.57 -7.83
CA GLU A 91 -6.34 12.54 -9.26
C GLU A 91 -6.07 11.11 -9.72
N ILE A 92 -5.34 10.31 -8.94
CA ILE A 92 -5.10 8.89 -9.23
C ILE A 92 -6.43 8.16 -9.37
N LEU A 93 -7.32 8.26 -8.37
CA LEU A 93 -8.60 7.55 -8.39
C LEU A 93 -9.56 8.04 -9.48
N THR A 94 -9.41 9.30 -9.93
CA THR A 94 -10.18 9.82 -11.07
C THR A 94 -9.76 9.19 -12.41
N LYS A 95 -8.46 8.87 -12.54
CA LYS A 95 -7.87 8.38 -13.80
C LYS A 95 -7.86 6.87 -13.94
N ILE A 96 -8.00 6.13 -12.84
CA ILE A 96 -8.06 4.67 -12.85
C ILE A 96 -9.51 4.19 -12.81
N GLY A 97 -9.73 2.95 -13.23
CA GLY A 97 -11.04 2.31 -13.19
C GLY A 97 -11.41 1.83 -11.78
N LYS A 98 -11.92 0.61 -11.67
CA LYS A 98 -12.27 -0.01 -10.39
C LYS A 98 -11.02 -0.14 -9.50
N ALA A 99 -11.13 0.33 -8.26
CA ALA A 99 -9.99 0.37 -7.34
C ALA A 99 -10.35 -0.06 -5.92
N ILE A 100 -9.32 -0.46 -5.16
CA ILE A 100 -9.30 -0.55 -3.69
C ILE A 100 -8.15 0.33 -3.22
N VAL A 101 -8.35 1.10 -2.16
CA VAL A 101 -7.28 1.88 -1.51
C VAL A 101 -6.87 1.17 -0.22
N ILE A 102 -5.58 0.99 -0.04
CA ILE A 102 -4.99 0.41 1.17
C ILE A 102 -4.51 1.53 2.08
N GLY A 103 -4.86 1.44 3.35
CA GLY A 103 -4.35 2.36 4.39
C GLY A 103 -2.86 2.18 4.63
N LEU A 104 -2.28 3.09 5.41
CA LEU A 104 -0.85 3.11 5.68
C LEU A 104 -0.40 1.91 6.51
N CYS A 105 0.78 1.41 6.23
CA CYS A 105 1.47 0.44 7.08
C CYS A 105 2.07 1.17 8.29
N TYR A 106 1.93 0.59 9.49
CA TYR A 106 2.51 1.15 10.71
C TYR A 106 3.98 0.74 10.81
N PRO A 107 4.95 1.65 10.78
CA PRO A 107 6.36 1.30 10.96
C PRO A 107 6.64 0.69 12.34
N ASP A 108 7.73 -0.05 12.47
CA ASP A 108 8.12 -0.66 13.75
C ASP A 108 8.34 0.41 14.85
N PRO A 109 7.46 0.52 15.85
CA PRO A 109 7.57 1.54 16.88
C PRO A 109 8.77 1.35 17.81
N THR A 110 9.42 0.19 17.76
CA THR A 110 10.62 -0.09 18.56
C THR A 110 11.91 0.34 17.87
N ASN A 111 11.83 0.68 16.58
CA ASN A 111 12.99 1.15 15.79
C ASN A 111 13.07 2.68 15.80
N SER A 112 14.01 3.22 16.59
CA SER A 112 14.16 4.68 16.74
C SER A 112 14.64 5.40 15.47
N GLU A 113 15.34 4.71 14.58
CA GLU A 113 15.86 5.30 13.34
C GLU A 113 14.72 5.62 12.36
N ILE A 114 13.73 4.73 12.23
CA ILE A 114 12.59 4.98 11.35
C ILE A 114 11.55 5.87 12.01
N ASN A 115 11.33 5.74 13.31
CA ASN A 115 10.29 6.48 14.02
C ASN A 115 10.51 8.00 14.08
N GLN A 116 11.75 8.49 13.91
CA GLN A 116 11.99 9.91 13.78
C GLN A 116 11.27 10.55 12.56
N PHE A 117 10.92 9.73 11.55
CA PHE A 117 10.24 10.17 10.34
C PHE A 117 8.72 9.96 10.39
N TYR A 118 8.23 9.15 11.33
CA TYR A 118 6.83 8.75 11.41
C TYR A 118 6.26 8.96 12.81
N GLY A 119 5.57 10.06 13.01
CA GLY A 119 4.79 10.27 14.22
C GLY A 119 3.37 9.70 14.09
N ASP A 120 2.83 9.10 15.16
CA ASP A 120 1.48 8.52 15.17
C ASP A 120 0.40 9.46 14.63
N LYS A 121 0.39 10.72 15.10
CA LYS A 121 -0.57 11.73 14.63
C LYS A 121 -0.49 11.99 13.13
N ARG A 122 0.73 11.91 12.57
CA ARG A 122 0.94 12.13 11.14
C ARG A 122 0.49 10.92 10.33
N LEU A 123 0.77 9.71 10.79
CA LEU A 123 0.26 8.49 10.18
C LEU A 123 -1.27 8.46 10.20
N ASP A 124 -1.89 8.79 11.34
CA ASP A 124 -3.35 8.87 11.45
C ASP A 124 -3.93 9.88 10.46
N LEU A 125 -3.32 11.08 10.37
CA LEU A 125 -3.77 12.12 9.45
C LEU A 125 -3.75 11.64 7.99
N PHE A 126 -2.65 11.03 7.53
CA PHE A 126 -2.56 10.54 6.15
C PHE A 126 -3.48 9.35 5.90
N ASN A 127 -3.64 8.47 6.87
CA ASN A 127 -4.58 7.34 6.79
C ASN A 127 -6.04 7.82 6.70
N ASP A 128 -6.40 8.84 7.49
CA ASP A 128 -7.74 9.45 7.43
C ASP A 128 -7.99 10.17 6.09
N VAL A 129 -6.97 10.83 5.54
CA VAL A 129 -7.03 11.42 4.19
C VAL A 129 -7.31 10.33 3.15
N ALA A 130 -6.56 9.22 3.17
CA ALA A 130 -6.77 8.11 2.24
C ALA A 130 -8.19 7.53 2.34
N LYS A 131 -8.66 7.32 3.56
CA LYS A 131 -10.03 6.84 3.84
C LYS A 131 -11.11 7.80 3.32
N LYS A 132 -10.94 9.11 3.56
CA LYS A 132 -11.84 10.15 3.07
C LYS A 132 -11.90 10.19 1.55
N VAL A 133 -10.73 10.11 0.89
CA VAL A 133 -10.64 10.12 -0.57
C VAL A 133 -11.26 8.85 -1.16
N ALA A 134 -11.00 7.68 -0.60
CA ALA A 134 -11.64 6.44 -1.02
C ALA A 134 -13.17 6.52 -0.92
N ALA A 135 -13.70 7.04 0.18
CA ALA A 135 -15.14 7.24 0.38
C ALA A 135 -15.73 8.21 -0.67
N LYS A 136 -15.05 9.32 -0.97
CA LYS A 136 -15.46 10.28 -2.00
C LYS A 136 -15.58 9.64 -3.40
N HIS A 137 -14.69 8.71 -3.72
CA HIS A 137 -14.71 7.98 -4.98
C HIS A 137 -15.56 6.71 -4.95
N SER A 138 -16.24 6.42 -3.82
CA SER A 138 -17.03 5.19 -3.63
C SER A 138 -16.23 3.90 -3.85
N VAL A 139 -14.94 3.93 -3.54
CA VAL A 139 -14.06 2.76 -3.59
C VAL A 139 -13.82 2.20 -2.20
N GLN A 140 -13.59 0.89 -2.11
CA GLN A 140 -13.31 0.23 -0.83
C GLN A 140 -11.98 0.72 -0.25
N PHE A 141 -11.98 1.01 1.05
CA PHE A 141 -10.77 1.28 1.84
C PHE A 141 -10.47 0.11 2.76
N VAL A 142 -9.24 -0.40 2.74
CA VAL A 142 -8.75 -1.45 3.63
C VAL A 142 -7.83 -0.82 4.67
N ASP A 143 -8.34 -0.64 5.87
CA ASP A 143 -7.61 0.01 6.98
C ASP A 143 -6.65 -0.97 7.66
N ILE A 144 -5.43 -1.04 7.18
CA ILE A 144 -4.40 -1.92 7.74
C ILE A 144 -3.65 -1.31 8.94
N LEU A 145 -3.67 0.02 9.10
CA LEU A 145 -2.92 0.71 10.15
C LEU A 145 -3.28 0.21 11.56
N PRO A 146 -4.57 0.09 11.95
CA PRO A 146 -4.94 -0.46 13.24
C PRO A 146 -4.58 -1.95 13.41
N ALA A 147 -4.56 -2.72 12.32
CA ALA A 147 -4.20 -4.13 12.36
C ALA A 147 -2.71 -4.31 12.71
N PHE A 148 -1.83 -3.51 12.08
CA PHE A 148 -0.40 -3.51 12.39
C PHE A 148 -0.12 -3.01 13.83
N ARG A 149 -0.82 -1.98 14.30
CA ARG A 149 -0.68 -1.46 15.68
C ARG A 149 -1.03 -2.47 16.76
N LYS A 150 -1.85 -3.47 16.46
CA LYS A 150 -2.27 -4.52 17.41
C LYS A 150 -1.33 -5.72 17.45
N LEU A 151 -0.30 -5.75 16.60
CA LEU A 151 0.63 -6.86 16.57
C LEU A 151 1.43 -6.94 17.87
N THR A 152 1.50 -8.13 18.45
CA THR A 152 2.49 -8.47 19.47
C THR A 152 3.80 -8.84 18.80
N ASP A 153 4.94 -8.59 19.44
CA ASP A 153 6.28 -8.82 18.88
C ASP A 153 6.46 -8.19 17.49
N ILE A 154 5.96 -6.97 17.34
CA ILE A 154 5.84 -6.26 16.08
C ILE A 154 7.16 -6.23 15.30
N SER A 155 8.31 -6.10 15.96
CA SER A 155 9.65 -6.08 15.34
C SER A 155 9.93 -7.33 14.49
N THR A 156 9.29 -8.48 14.77
CA THR A 156 9.45 -9.70 13.96
C THR A 156 8.82 -9.61 12.57
N TYR A 157 7.93 -8.62 12.36
CA TYR A 157 7.27 -8.35 11.09
C TYR A 157 8.06 -7.41 10.19
N TYR A 158 9.10 -6.76 10.73
CA TYR A 158 9.93 -5.77 10.02
C TYR A 158 11.36 -6.23 9.83
N GLN A 159 11.97 -5.76 8.74
CA GLN A 159 13.41 -5.84 8.53
C GLN A 159 14.12 -4.88 9.50
N LYS A 160 15.44 -4.89 9.51
CA LYS A 160 16.26 -4.07 10.43
C LYS A 160 16.01 -2.56 10.28
N ASP A 161 15.52 -2.12 9.12
CA ASP A 161 15.19 -0.71 8.87
C ASP A 161 13.88 -0.26 9.55
N GLY A 162 13.07 -1.19 10.07
CA GLY A 162 11.82 -0.90 10.76
C GLY A 162 10.68 -0.41 9.84
N GLN A 163 10.90 -0.33 8.54
CA GLN A 163 9.91 0.09 7.55
C GLN A 163 9.47 -1.06 6.64
N HIS A 164 10.42 -1.78 6.07
CA HIS A 164 10.14 -2.86 5.14
C HIS A 164 9.84 -4.17 5.87
N LEU A 165 8.98 -4.98 5.28
CA LEU A 165 8.42 -6.16 5.93
C LEU A 165 9.29 -7.40 5.74
N THR A 166 9.34 -8.26 6.76
CA THR A 166 9.84 -9.64 6.64
C THR A 166 8.85 -10.51 5.87
N ASN A 167 9.17 -11.79 5.63
CA ASN A 167 8.20 -12.74 5.05
C ASN A 167 6.91 -12.77 5.88
N LYS A 168 7.05 -12.85 7.21
CA LYS A 168 5.91 -12.84 8.16
C LYS A 168 5.08 -11.55 8.02
N GLY A 169 5.74 -10.40 7.88
CA GLY A 169 5.06 -9.12 7.70
C GLY A 169 4.32 -9.03 6.37
N ASN A 170 4.93 -9.49 5.28
CA ASN A 170 4.29 -9.51 3.96
C ASN A 170 3.10 -10.50 3.92
N GLU A 171 3.22 -11.68 4.54
CA GLU A 171 2.09 -12.60 4.67
C GLU A 171 0.93 -11.99 5.47
N PHE A 172 1.24 -11.30 6.57
CA PHE A 172 0.24 -10.59 7.36
C PHE A 172 -0.45 -9.52 6.52
N LEU A 173 0.31 -8.65 5.84
CA LEU A 173 -0.22 -7.61 4.96
C LEU A 173 -1.18 -8.18 3.91
N VAL A 174 -0.73 -9.17 3.16
CA VAL A 174 -1.51 -9.77 2.08
C VAL A 174 -2.80 -10.40 2.62
N ASN A 175 -2.74 -11.04 3.78
CA ASN A 175 -3.92 -11.63 4.43
C ASN A 175 -4.96 -10.60 4.88
N GLN A 176 -4.56 -9.34 5.19
CA GLN A 176 -5.50 -8.25 5.47
C GLN A 176 -6.24 -7.79 4.20
N ILE A 177 -5.60 -7.86 3.04
CA ILE A 177 -6.09 -7.28 1.79
C ILE A 177 -6.90 -8.28 0.95
N LEU A 178 -6.51 -9.55 0.93
CA LEU A 178 -7.14 -10.61 0.10
C LEU A 178 -8.66 -10.69 0.21
N PRO A 179 -9.29 -10.59 1.42
CA PRO A 179 -10.74 -10.64 1.53
C PRO A 179 -11.45 -9.52 0.77
N ALA A 180 -10.88 -8.30 0.80
CA ALA A 180 -11.41 -7.16 0.09
C ALA A 180 -11.33 -7.35 -1.44
N ILE A 181 -10.20 -7.84 -1.94
CA ILE A 181 -10.03 -8.12 -3.37
C ILE A 181 -11.05 -9.17 -3.83
N LYS A 182 -11.20 -10.28 -3.10
CA LYS A 182 -12.15 -11.34 -3.45
C LYS A 182 -13.57 -10.81 -3.53
N LYS A 183 -13.99 -10.02 -2.52
CA LYS A 183 -15.31 -9.39 -2.50
C LYS A 183 -15.56 -8.47 -3.70
N GLU A 184 -14.52 -7.77 -4.17
CA GLU A 184 -14.64 -6.88 -5.34
C GLU A 184 -14.67 -7.66 -6.67
N LEU A 185 -14.21 -8.91 -6.68
CA LEU A 185 -14.20 -9.76 -7.87
C LEU A 185 -15.48 -10.61 -8.02
N ASP A 186 -16.19 -10.86 -6.93
CA ASP A 186 -17.48 -11.58 -6.93
C ASP A 186 -18.58 -10.69 -7.53
#